data_ff401415cfcc0f0613f801899772c865
#
_entry.id   ff401415cfcc0f0613f801899772c865
#
_cell.length_a   1.000
_cell.length_b   1.000
_cell.length_c   1.000
_cell.angle_alpha   90.00
_cell.angle_beta   90.00
_cell.angle_gamma   90.00
#
_symmetry.space_group_name_H-M   'P 1'
#
loop_
_entity.id
_entity.type
_entity.pdbx_description
1 polymer ?
#
loop_
_entity_poly.entity_id
_entity_poly.type
_entity_poly.pdbx_seq_one_letter_code
_entity_poly.pdbx_strand_id
1 'polypeptide(L)'
;KTSLDPYNGITILSEDLPKDILEFEQNLKDLIQNVKDNKNLIWIYIDIKKSDFIPIATKFGFTFHSCNSDYILLVKVLKENAIVPNLANHTLGVGAVVINSKNEILLIKEIIRNEYYKLPGGHIDDAEMISQALSREVFEETGVVVDFERIISIGHFYPHQFHKSNLYVLCL
;
A
#
# COMPACT_ATOMS: atom_id res chain seq x y z
N LYS A 1 -16.19 -4.28 18.07
CA LYS A 1 -15.00 -3.87 18.86
C LYS A 1 -14.39 -2.64 18.20
N THR A 2 -14.04 -1.63 18.99
CA THR A 2 -13.31 -0.46 18.49
C THR A 2 -11.89 -0.49 19.03
N SER A 3 -10.89 -0.28 18.17
CA SER A 3 -9.50 -0.04 18.58
C SER A 3 -9.19 1.44 18.55
N LEU A 4 -8.28 1.88 19.42
CA LEU A 4 -7.78 3.26 19.46
C LEU A 4 -6.48 3.33 18.68
N ASP A 5 -6.31 4.38 17.87
CA ASP A 5 -5.09 4.67 17.16
C ASP A 5 -4.29 5.83 17.80
N PRO A 6 -3.02 6.07 17.40
CA PRO A 6 -2.21 7.16 17.93
C PRO A 6 -2.77 8.57 17.64
N TYR A 7 -3.72 8.70 16.73
CA TYR A 7 -4.32 9.97 16.30
C TYR A 7 -5.64 10.29 17.01
N ASN A 8 -5.94 9.55 18.08
CA ASN A 8 -7.20 9.60 18.82
C ASN A 8 -8.42 9.27 17.93
N GLY A 9 -8.24 8.33 17.00
CA GLY A 9 -9.30 7.79 16.17
C GLY A 9 -9.96 6.55 16.77
N ILE A 10 -11.08 6.17 16.18
CA ILE A 10 -11.76 4.89 16.43
C ILE A 10 -11.76 4.12 15.12
N THR A 11 -11.38 2.85 15.17
CA THR A 11 -11.44 1.95 14.01
C THR A 11 -12.57 0.94 14.18
N ILE A 12 -13.38 0.80 13.15
CA ILE A 12 -14.46 -0.18 13.03
C ILE A 12 -14.04 -1.18 11.95
N LEU A 13 -13.99 -2.44 12.32
CA LEU A 13 -13.67 -3.51 11.38
C LEU A 13 -14.94 -3.97 10.64
N SER A 14 -14.76 -4.49 9.43
CA SER A 14 -15.88 -4.95 8.61
C SER A 14 -16.69 -6.07 9.26
N GLU A 15 -16.04 -6.92 10.04
CA GLU A 15 -16.71 -7.99 10.80
C GLU A 15 -17.66 -7.47 11.89
N ASP A 16 -17.39 -6.30 12.44
CA ASP A 16 -18.20 -5.63 13.47
C ASP A 16 -19.38 -4.82 12.88
N LEU A 17 -19.46 -4.70 11.55
CA LEU A 17 -20.56 -4.02 10.88
C LEU A 17 -21.82 -4.90 10.86
N PRO A 18 -23.03 -4.34 11.04
CA PRO A 18 -24.27 -5.09 10.97
C PRO A 18 -24.46 -5.72 9.58
N LYS A 19 -25.44 -6.60 9.46
CA LYS A 19 -25.81 -7.20 8.18
C LYS A 19 -26.82 -6.35 7.40
N ASP A 20 -27.61 -5.58 8.13
CA ASP A 20 -28.68 -4.77 7.59
C ASP A 20 -28.24 -3.33 7.35
N ILE A 21 -28.63 -2.77 6.22
CA ILE A 21 -28.27 -1.40 5.78
C ILE A 21 -28.89 -0.32 6.68
N LEU A 22 -30.12 -0.48 7.09
CA LEU A 22 -30.83 0.50 7.95
C LEU A 22 -30.25 0.50 9.35
N GLU A 23 -29.91 -0.70 9.86
CA GLU A 23 -29.18 -0.81 11.12
C GLU A 23 -27.81 -0.15 11.04
N PHE A 24 -27.08 -0.34 9.93
CA PHE A 24 -25.79 0.33 9.72
C PHE A 24 -25.94 1.86 9.72
N GLU A 25 -26.91 2.39 9.01
CA GLU A 25 -27.16 3.83 8.94
C GLU A 25 -27.45 4.41 10.34
N GLN A 26 -28.29 3.76 11.11
CA GLN A 26 -28.63 4.20 12.47
C GLN A 26 -27.43 4.12 13.42
N ASN A 27 -26.72 2.99 13.41
CA ASN A 27 -25.54 2.77 14.24
C ASN A 27 -24.44 3.78 13.94
N LEU A 28 -24.24 4.13 12.65
CA LEU A 28 -23.26 5.11 12.23
C LEU A 28 -23.61 6.51 12.71
N LYS A 29 -24.86 6.90 12.60
CA LYS A 29 -25.38 8.18 13.11
C LYS A 29 -25.16 8.32 14.60
N ASP A 30 -25.53 7.28 15.37
CA ASP A 30 -25.41 7.28 16.82
C ASP A 30 -23.93 7.29 17.26
N LEU A 31 -23.09 6.52 16.58
CA LEU A 31 -21.64 6.54 16.83
C LEU A 31 -21.06 7.94 16.64
N ILE A 32 -21.31 8.57 15.50
CA ILE A 32 -20.80 9.91 15.20
C ILE A 32 -21.21 10.90 16.29
N GLN A 33 -22.48 10.85 16.70
CA GLN A 33 -22.99 11.75 17.74
C GLN A 33 -22.31 11.54 19.09
N ASN A 34 -22.05 10.28 19.45
CA ASN A 34 -21.47 9.91 20.73
C ASN A 34 -19.97 10.22 20.83
N VAL A 35 -19.25 10.23 19.70
CA VAL A 35 -17.79 10.35 19.71
C VAL A 35 -17.26 11.69 19.21
N LYS A 36 -18.08 12.51 18.57
CA LYS A 36 -17.68 13.78 17.93
C LYS A 36 -16.92 14.75 18.86
N ASP A 37 -17.19 14.71 20.16
CA ASP A 37 -16.56 15.59 21.12
C ASP A 37 -15.25 15.04 21.69
N ASN A 38 -15.08 13.72 21.68
CA ASN A 38 -13.98 13.01 22.33
C ASN A 38 -12.97 12.39 21.37
N LYS A 39 -13.30 12.29 20.07
CA LYS A 39 -12.45 11.67 19.05
C LYS A 39 -12.15 12.63 17.92
N ASN A 40 -11.03 12.36 17.24
CA ASN A 40 -10.58 13.13 16.10
C ASN A 40 -11.02 12.50 14.76
N LEU A 41 -11.02 11.18 14.69
CA LEU A 41 -11.24 10.40 13.48
C LEU A 41 -12.14 9.20 13.74
N ILE A 42 -12.88 8.80 12.72
CA ILE A 42 -13.52 7.47 12.64
C ILE A 42 -13.01 6.80 11.37
N TRP A 43 -12.50 5.60 11.52
CA TRP A 43 -12.06 4.71 10.45
C TRP A 43 -13.06 3.59 10.30
N ILE A 44 -13.42 3.24 9.05
CA ILE A 44 -14.28 2.08 8.78
C ILE A 44 -13.65 1.25 7.67
N TYR A 45 -13.36 -0.01 7.96
CA TYR A 45 -13.07 -1.02 6.96
C TYR A 45 -14.39 -1.58 6.43
N ILE A 46 -14.62 -1.52 5.14
CA ILE A 46 -15.78 -2.11 4.46
C ILE A 46 -15.26 -3.16 3.47
N ASP A 47 -15.52 -4.40 3.77
CA ASP A 47 -15.26 -5.55 2.91
C ASP A 47 -16.02 -5.41 1.59
N ILE A 48 -15.46 -5.89 0.48
CA ILE A 48 -16.10 -5.83 -0.84
C ILE A 48 -17.50 -6.47 -0.85
N LYS A 49 -17.72 -7.49 -0.01
CA LYS A 49 -19.04 -8.14 0.16
C LYS A 49 -20.09 -7.26 0.82
N LYS A 50 -19.67 -6.15 1.44
CA LYS A 50 -20.51 -5.13 2.08
C LYS A 50 -20.46 -3.79 1.37
N SER A 51 -20.07 -3.76 0.09
CA SER A 51 -19.90 -2.53 -0.69
C SER A 51 -21.13 -1.62 -0.70
N ASP A 52 -22.34 -2.14 -0.49
CA ASP A 52 -23.57 -1.37 -0.38
C ASP A 52 -23.58 -0.39 0.82
N PHE A 53 -22.68 -0.56 1.78
CA PHE A 53 -22.52 0.35 2.92
C PHE A 53 -21.75 1.62 2.56
N ILE A 54 -20.96 1.61 1.48
CA ILE A 54 -20.11 2.73 1.05
C ILE A 54 -20.94 3.99 0.78
N PRO A 55 -22.06 3.95 0.01
CA PRO A 55 -22.89 5.13 -0.23
C PRO A 55 -23.46 5.74 1.05
N ILE A 56 -23.75 4.93 2.05
CA ILE A 56 -24.26 5.41 3.34
C ILE A 56 -23.14 6.11 4.10
N ALA A 57 -21.98 5.47 4.24
CA ALA A 57 -20.84 6.09 4.92
C ALA A 57 -20.47 7.45 4.28
N THR A 58 -20.46 7.53 2.95
CA THR A 58 -20.14 8.80 2.24
C THR A 58 -21.19 9.88 2.47
N LYS A 59 -22.49 9.55 2.60
CA LYS A 59 -23.54 10.50 3.01
C LYS A 59 -23.29 11.09 4.39
N PHE A 60 -22.67 10.32 5.29
CA PHE A 60 -22.25 10.81 6.61
C PHE A 60 -20.90 11.53 6.61
N GLY A 61 -20.35 11.82 5.44
CA GLY A 61 -19.11 12.60 5.27
C GLY A 61 -17.83 11.79 5.48
N PHE A 62 -17.88 10.48 5.30
CA PHE A 62 -16.67 9.67 5.16
C PHE A 62 -16.08 9.87 3.77
N THR A 63 -14.76 9.90 3.70
CA THR A 63 -13.97 9.99 2.46
C THR A 63 -13.13 8.74 2.28
N PHE A 64 -12.75 8.46 1.03
CA PHE A 64 -11.88 7.32 0.71
C PHE A 64 -10.47 7.60 1.21
N HIS A 65 -9.89 6.63 1.91
CA HIS A 65 -8.50 6.69 2.34
C HIS A 65 -7.63 5.69 1.59
N SER A 66 -7.92 4.38 1.69
CA SER A 66 -7.19 3.34 0.97
C SER A 66 -8.10 2.20 0.53
N CYS A 67 -7.65 1.39 -0.41
CA CYS A 67 -8.34 0.18 -0.82
C CYS A 67 -7.33 -0.88 -1.28
N ASN A 68 -7.76 -2.12 -1.22
CA ASN A 68 -7.16 -3.25 -1.92
C ASN A 68 -8.25 -4.08 -2.61
N SER A 69 -7.95 -5.32 -3.02
CA SER A 69 -8.92 -6.23 -3.65
C SER A 69 -10.09 -6.62 -2.75
N ASP A 70 -9.91 -6.60 -1.44
CA ASP A 70 -10.84 -7.21 -0.48
C ASP A 70 -11.67 -6.19 0.29
N TYR A 71 -11.13 -4.98 0.51
CA TYR A 71 -11.80 -3.95 1.29
C TYR A 71 -11.44 -2.52 0.85
N ILE A 72 -12.26 -1.59 1.30
CA ILE A 72 -11.98 -0.16 1.31
C ILE A 72 -11.89 0.34 2.75
N LEU A 73 -10.93 1.24 3.01
CA LEU A 73 -10.83 1.99 4.25
C LEU A 73 -11.35 3.40 4.03
N LEU A 74 -12.37 3.75 4.77
CA LEU A 74 -12.95 5.09 4.80
C LEU A 74 -12.53 5.82 6.08
N VAL A 75 -12.43 7.14 6.01
CA VAL A 75 -12.14 8.01 7.15
C VAL A 75 -13.14 9.15 7.24
N LYS A 76 -13.60 9.44 8.46
CA LYS A 76 -14.33 10.66 8.78
C LYS A 76 -13.52 11.50 9.75
N VAL A 77 -13.26 12.74 9.35
CA VAL A 77 -12.63 13.75 10.21
C VAL A 77 -13.70 14.40 11.08
N LEU A 78 -13.49 14.39 12.40
CA LEU A 78 -14.41 14.96 13.39
C LEU A 78 -13.92 16.29 13.94
N LYS A 79 -12.61 16.57 13.89
CA LYS A 79 -11.99 17.81 14.37
C LYS A 79 -11.20 18.46 13.25
N GLU A 80 -11.27 19.78 13.13
CA GLU A 80 -10.63 20.57 12.08
C GLU A 80 -9.10 20.32 11.97
N ASN A 81 -8.44 20.13 13.11
CA ASN A 81 -6.99 19.92 13.17
C ASN A 81 -6.59 18.44 13.34
N ALA A 82 -7.48 17.51 13.02
CA ALA A 82 -7.16 16.08 13.10
C ALA A 82 -6.12 15.70 12.03
N ILE A 83 -5.12 14.94 12.45
CA ILE A 83 -4.09 14.42 11.54
C ILE A 83 -4.61 13.11 10.94
N VAL A 84 -4.80 13.11 9.62
CA VAL A 84 -5.03 11.89 8.84
C VAL A 84 -3.69 11.45 8.28
N PRO A 85 -3.17 10.26 8.65
CA PRO A 85 -1.90 9.77 8.12
C PRO A 85 -1.95 9.62 6.60
N ASN A 86 -0.88 10.04 5.94
CA ASN A 86 -0.77 9.91 4.50
C ASN A 86 -0.63 8.45 4.08
N LEU A 87 -1.17 8.11 2.92
CA LEU A 87 -0.89 6.85 2.25
C LEU A 87 0.52 6.83 1.68
N ALA A 88 1.05 5.62 1.49
CA ALA A 88 2.24 5.44 0.66
C ALA A 88 1.98 5.97 -0.75
N ASN A 89 2.84 6.87 -1.19
CA ASN A 89 2.73 7.56 -2.49
C ASN A 89 3.81 7.11 -3.49
N HIS A 90 4.61 6.13 -3.10
CA HIS A 90 5.67 5.54 -3.92
C HIS A 90 5.41 4.06 -4.16
N THR A 91 5.75 3.61 -5.34
CA THR A 91 6.08 2.20 -5.59
C THR A 91 7.54 1.97 -5.24
N LEU A 92 7.89 0.76 -4.85
CA LEU A 92 9.27 0.39 -4.52
C LEU A 92 9.75 -0.70 -5.48
N GLY A 93 10.89 -0.46 -6.11
CA GLY A 93 11.54 -1.41 -7.00
C GLY A 93 12.97 -1.70 -6.58
N VAL A 94 13.48 -2.82 -7.01
CA VAL A 94 14.87 -3.26 -6.76
C VAL A 94 15.53 -3.67 -8.07
N GLY A 95 16.82 -3.35 -8.22
CA GLY A 95 17.67 -3.80 -9.33
C GLY A 95 18.98 -4.37 -8.82
N ALA A 96 19.49 -5.36 -9.52
CA ALA A 96 20.68 -6.09 -9.14
C ALA A 96 21.87 -5.80 -10.07
N VAL A 97 22.97 -5.34 -9.50
CA VAL A 97 24.30 -5.40 -10.14
C VAL A 97 24.92 -6.72 -9.73
N VAL A 98 24.75 -7.74 -10.57
CA VAL A 98 25.28 -9.09 -10.30
C VAL A 98 26.61 -9.23 -10.99
N ILE A 99 27.65 -9.55 -10.22
CA ILE A 99 29.03 -9.70 -10.71
C ILE A 99 29.52 -11.11 -10.39
N ASN A 100 30.09 -11.77 -11.39
CA ASN A 100 30.68 -13.10 -11.20
C ASN A 100 32.17 -13.03 -10.83
N SER A 101 32.79 -14.18 -10.57
CA SER A 101 34.21 -14.30 -10.21
C SER A 101 35.18 -13.80 -11.30
N LYS A 102 34.71 -13.56 -12.52
CA LYS A 102 35.50 -13.01 -13.64
C LYS A 102 35.32 -11.50 -13.82
N ASN A 103 34.61 -10.84 -12.90
CA ASN A 103 34.21 -9.43 -13.01
C ASN A 103 33.30 -9.13 -14.21
N GLU A 104 32.50 -10.10 -14.63
CA GLU A 104 31.47 -9.89 -15.66
C GLU A 104 30.13 -9.54 -14.99
N ILE A 105 29.39 -8.61 -15.61
CA ILE A 105 28.07 -8.17 -15.12
C ILE A 105 26.96 -8.93 -15.83
N LEU A 106 25.94 -9.36 -15.05
CA LEU A 106 24.74 -9.98 -15.58
C LEU A 106 23.79 -8.90 -16.11
N LEU A 107 23.40 -9.03 -17.36
CA LEU A 107 22.39 -8.19 -18.00
C LEU A 107 21.32 -9.05 -18.63
N ILE A 108 20.11 -8.53 -18.68
CA ILE A 108 18.98 -9.16 -19.35
C ILE A 108 18.52 -8.31 -20.55
N LYS A 109 17.87 -8.94 -21.51
CA LYS A 109 17.27 -8.29 -22.67
C LYS A 109 15.81 -8.74 -22.78
N GLU A 110 14.89 -7.79 -22.68
CA GLU A 110 13.47 -8.06 -22.89
C GLU A 110 13.17 -8.22 -24.38
N ILE A 111 12.66 -9.40 -24.76
CA ILE A 111 12.39 -9.73 -26.17
C ILE A 111 11.19 -8.94 -26.73
N ILE A 112 10.22 -8.57 -25.87
CA ILE A 112 8.93 -8.04 -26.31
C ILE A 112 8.82 -6.52 -26.21
N ARG A 113 9.54 -5.89 -25.25
CA ARG A 113 9.33 -4.47 -24.92
C ARG A 113 10.50 -3.56 -25.26
N ASN A 114 11.70 -4.09 -25.33
CA ASN A 114 12.89 -3.23 -25.43
C ASN A 114 14.07 -4.00 -26.04
N GLU A 115 14.75 -3.40 -27.00
CA GLU A 115 15.96 -4.00 -27.58
C GLU A 115 17.23 -3.78 -26.72
N TYR A 116 17.11 -3.03 -25.62
CA TYR A 116 18.26 -2.68 -24.79
C TYR A 116 18.50 -3.71 -23.68
N TYR A 117 19.76 -3.84 -23.30
CA TYR A 117 20.15 -4.57 -22.12
C TYR A 117 19.85 -3.76 -20.87
N LYS A 118 19.35 -4.40 -19.83
CA LYS A 118 19.09 -3.81 -18.52
C LYS A 118 19.59 -4.72 -17.40
N LEU A 119 19.73 -4.16 -16.20
CA LEU A 119 19.95 -4.93 -15.00
C LEU A 119 18.69 -5.75 -14.68
N PRO A 120 18.82 -6.98 -14.15
CA PRO A 120 17.68 -7.73 -13.64
C PRO A 120 17.07 -7.03 -12.43
N GLY A 121 15.75 -7.14 -12.26
CA GLY A 121 15.02 -6.55 -11.14
C GLY A 121 13.59 -6.16 -11.49
N GLY A 122 12.83 -5.87 -10.46
CA GLY A 122 11.39 -5.57 -10.56
C GLY A 122 10.84 -4.91 -9.31
N HIS A 123 9.53 -5.10 -9.07
CA HIS A 123 8.84 -4.54 -7.91
C HIS A 123 9.07 -5.41 -6.66
N ILE A 124 9.08 -4.76 -5.51
CA ILE A 124 9.07 -5.44 -4.22
C ILE A 124 7.61 -5.73 -3.87
N ASP A 125 7.32 -6.98 -3.55
CA ASP A 125 5.98 -7.43 -3.17
C ASP A 125 5.62 -6.99 -1.73
N ASP A 126 4.31 -7.03 -1.41
CA ASP A 126 3.83 -6.72 -0.07
C ASP A 126 4.50 -7.63 0.98
N ALA A 127 4.99 -7.01 2.04
CA ALA A 127 5.70 -7.67 3.15
C ALA A 127 7.03 -8.36 2.76
N GLU A 128 7.57 -8.09 1.57
CA GLU A 128 8.86 -8.62 1.12
C GLU A 128 10.01 -7.67 1.49
N MET A 129 11.15 -8.22 1.90
CA MET A 129 12.36 -7.45 2.17
C MET A 129 13.15 -7.20 0.88
N ILE A 130 13.88 -6.08 0.81
CA ILE A 130 14.72 -5.72 -0.36
C ILE A 130 15.63 -6.87 -0.81
N SER A 131 16.29 -7.55 0.14
CA SER A 131 17.18 -8.67 -0.17
C SER A 131 16.45 -9.89 -0.75
N GLN A 132 15.23 -10.14 -0.28
CA GLN A 132 14.39 -11.25 -0.78
C GLN A 132 13.89 -10.94 -2.18
N ALA A 133 13.36 -9.73 -2.39
CA ALA A 133 12.91 -9.26 -3.71
C ALA A 133 14.03 -9.33 -4.73
N LEU A 134 15.23 -8.87 -4.36
CA LEU A 134 16.41 -8.92 -5.24
C LEU A 134 16.69 -10.34 -5.72
N SER A 135 16.81 -11.28 -4.77
CA SER A 135 17.14 -12.68 -5.10
C SER A 135 16.03 -13.35 -5.91
N ARG A 136 14.75 -13.06 -5.60
CA ARG A 136 13.60 -13.57 -6.36
C ARG A 136 13.60 -13.04 -7.79
N GLU A 137 13.70 -11.72 -7.98
CA GLU A 137 13.66 -11.10 -9.31
C GLU A 137 14.81 -11.58 -10.20
N VAL A 138 16.04 -11.64 -9.66
CA VAL A 138 17.19 -12.17 -10.42
C VAL A 138 16.94 -13.62 -10.82
N PHE A 139 16.44 -14.45 -9.91
CA PHE A 139 16.17 -15.85 -10.22
C PHE A 139 15.04 -16.02 -11.24
N GLU A 140 13.94 -15.29 -11.12
CA GLU A 140 12.80 -15.34 -12.04
C GLU A 140 13.19 -14.91 -13.47
N GLU A 141 14.00 -13.87 -13.60
CA GLU A 141 14.38 -13.33 -14.90
C GLU A 141 15.56 -14.09 -15.55
N THR A 142 16.42 -14.74 -14.76
CA THR A 142 17.70 -15.28 -15.28
C THR A 142 18.00 -16.73 -14.87
N GLY A 143 17.32 -17.27 -13.86
CA GLY A 143 17.63 -18.56 -13.24
C GLY A 143 18.91 -18.55 -12.38
N VAL A 144 19.55 -17.41 -12.17
CA VAL A 144 20.78 -17.29 -11.38
C VAL A 144 20.43 -17.08 -9.91
N VAL A 145 21.10 -17.83 -9.03
CA VAL A 145 21.01 -17.62 -7.58
C VAL A 145 22.09 -16.64 -7.16
N VAL A 146 21.69 -15.63 -6.39
CA VAL A 146 22.57 -14.53 -5.94
C VAL A 146 22.44 -14.33 -4.44
N ASP A 147 23.52 -13.81 -3.86
CA ASP A 147 23.55 -13.33 -2.48
C ASP A 147 23.51 -11.78 -2.49
N PHE A 148 22.64 -11.23 -1.65
CA PHE A 148 22.58 -9.79 -1.43
C PHE A 148 23.78 -9.34 -0.59
N GLU A 149 24.54 -8.38 -1.10
CA GLU A 149 25.69 -7.82 -0.38
C GLU A 149 25.35 -6.47 0.27
N ARG A 150 24.90 -5.50 -0.54
CA ARG A 150 24.60 -4.14 -0.04
C ARG A 150 23.77 -3.32 -1.04
N ILE A 151 23.18 -2.27 -0.55
CA ILE A 151 22.58 -1.20 -1.37
C ILE A 151 23.73 -0.29 -1.86
N ILE A 152 23.74 0.02 -3.16
CA ILE A 152 24.76 0.88 -3.78
C ILE A 152 24.19 2.20 -4.28
N SER A 153 22.89 2.26 -4.57
CA SER A 153 22.24 3.50 -5.02
C SER A 153 20.74 3.47 -4.74
N ILE A 154 20.15 4.66 -4.64
CA ILE A 154 18.69 4.85 -4.59
C ILE A 154 18.33 5.91 -5.60
N GLY A 155 17.42 5.58 -6.51
CA GLY A 155 16.86 6.50 -7.49
C GLY A 155 15.41 6.85 -7.16
N HIS A 156 15.02 8.12 -7.40
CA HIS A 156 13.64 8.56 -7.28
C HIS A 156 13.15 9.03 -8.63
N PHE A 157 12.04 8.47 -9.09
CA PHE A 157 11.48 8.74 -10.42
C PHE A 157 10.03 9.22 -10.30
N TYR A 158 9.70 10.29 -11.04
CA TYR A 158 8.37 10.84 -11.17
C TYR A 158 8.19 11.49 -12.55
N PRO A 159 7.06 11.33 -13.24
CA PRO A 159 5.94 10.44 -12.90
C PRO A 159 6.25 8.97 -13.23
N HIS A 160 5.67 8.06 -12.48
CA HIS A 160 5.69 6.62 -12.73
C HIS A 160 4.26 6.08 -12.92
N GLN A 161 4.04 4.77 -12.78
CA GLN A 161 2.72 4.15 -12.96
C GLN A 161 1.66 4.83 -12.07
N PHE A 162 0.48 5.07 -12.64
CA PHE A 162 -0.66 5.72 -11.98
C PHE A 162 -0.34 7.10 -11.37
N HIS A 163 0.58 7.85 -11.99
CA HIS A 163 1.06 9.15 -11.51
C HIS A 163 1.64 9.13 -10.08
N LYS A 164 2.11 7.97 -9.64
CA LYS A 164 2.85 7.84 -8.38
C LYS A 164 4.34 8.09 -8.62
N SER A 165 5.08 8.29 -7.54
CA SER A 165 6.55 8.23 -7.55
C SER A 165 7.00 6.77 -7.48
N ASN A 166 8.19 6.49 -8.01
CA ASN A 166 8.88 5.22 -7.82
C ASN A 166 10.21 5.46 -7.12
N LEU A 167 10.43 4.73 -6.04
CA LEU A 167 11.73 4.62 -5.39
C LEU A 167 12.37 3.31 -5.88
N TYR A 168 13.55 3.42 -6.50
CA TYR A 168 14.26 2.26 -7.04
C TYR A 168 15.59 2.08 -6.33
N VAL A 169 15.78 0.91 -5.74
CA VAL A 169 16.96 0.56 -4.94
C VAL A 169 17.87 -0.32 -5.78
N LEU A 170 19.09 0.14 -6.02
CA LEU A 170 20.10 -0.63 -6.73
C LEU A 170 21.03 -1.30 -5.74
N CYS A 171 21.20 -2.60 -5.88
CA CYS A 171 21.95 -3.46 -4.97
C CYS A 171 23.10 -4.19 -5.69
N LEU A 172 24.11 -4.56 -4.90
CA LEU A 172 25.17 -5.48 -5.27
C LEU A 172 24.93 -6.80 -4.59
#